data_48612042c4c896d26b8085dd9f30d457
#
_entry.id   48612042c4c896d26b8085dd9f30d457
#
_cell.length_a   1.000
_cell.length_b   1.000
_cell.length_c   1.000
_cell.angle_alpha   90.00
_cell.angle_beta   90.00
_cell.angle_gamma   90.00
#
_symmetry.space_group_name_H-M   'P 1'
#
loop_
_entity.id
_entity.type
_entity.pdbx_description
1 polymer ?
#
loop_
_entity_poly.entity_id
_entity_poly.type
_entity_poly.pdbx_seq_one_letter_code
_entity_poly.pdbx_strand_id
1 'polypeptide(L)'
;MLIAEIVDNVFSQECNFIYLHLSWGWEPGMRWVLVVLAVVGIAASSLALREHYRTDTSPCSINDRWDCGIVNHSPYAMLFGVPVAVLGIAGYLLLGVLAFRKAYRLMLVAALGGLGFSLYLAHIESAVLGVWCIYCVISLGVISVLTLLVLGTVIVSLASRSRKTA
;
A
#
# COMPACT_ATOMS: atom_id res chain seq x y z
N MET A 1 19.23 9.71 -38.12
CA MET A 1 18.50 8.49 -38.38
C MET A 1 19.14 7.29 -37.66
N LEU A 2 20.44 7.02 -37.82
CA LEU A 2 21.12 5.89 -37.14
C LEU A 2 21.14 5.92 -35.62
N ILE A 3 21.20 7.09 -34.97
CA ILE A 3 21.26 7.24 -33.52
C ILE A 3 19.90 6.92 -32.87
N ALA A 4 18.79 7.27 -33.52
CA ALA A 4 17.45 6.95 -33.04
C ALA A 4 17.19 5.43 -33.03
N GLU A 5 17.61 4.72 -34.09
CA GLU A 5 17.50 3.25 -34.17
C GLU A 5 18.38 2.53 -33.13
N ILE A 6 19.57 3.06 -32.82
CA ILE A 6 20.44 2.49 -31.78
C ILE A 6 19.84 2.70 -30.40
N VAL A 7 19.29 3.88 -30.11
CA VAL A 7 18.63 4.18 -28.82
C VAL A 7 17.37 3.32 -28.63
N ASP A 8 16.54 3.18 -29.67
CA ASP A 8 15.36 2.32 -29.62
C ASP A 8 15.73 0.84 -29.46
N ASN A 9 16.81 0.38 -30.07
CA ASN A 9 17.27 -1.01 -29.93
C ASN A 9 17.86 -1.30 -28.55
N VAL A 10 18.67 -0.38 -27.99
CA VAL A 10 19.25 -0.50 -26.64
C VAL A 10 18.15 -0.43 -25.60
N PHE A 11 17.21 0.51 -25.73
CA PHE A 11 16.07 0.64 -24.81
C PHE A 11 15.13 -0.58 -24.89
N SER A 12 14.93 -1.14 -26.07
CA SER A 12 14.15 -2.37 -26.29
C SER A 12 14.85 -3.60 -25.72
N GLN A 13 16.20 -3.70 -25.78
CA GLN A 13 16.95 -4.82 -25.21
C GLN A 13 17.00 -4.77 -23.68
N GLU A 14 17.23 -3.59 -23.07
CA GLU A 14 17.20 -3.40 -21.63
C GLU A 14 15.79 -3.68 -21.07
N CYS A 15 14.75 -3.16 -21.70
CA CYS A 15 13.37 -3.48 -21.35
C CYS A 15 13.04 -4.96 -21.52
N ASN A 16 13.59 -5.63 -22.53
CA ASN A 16 13.34 -7.06 -22.79
C ASN A 16 14.09 -7.95 -21.78
N PHE A 17 15.29 -7.56 -21.34
CA PHE A 17 16.04 -8.27 -20.30
C PHE A 17 15.36 -8.15 -18.92
N ILE A 18 14.96 -6.95 -18.55
CA ILE A 18 14.17 -6.70 -17.33
C ILE A 18 12.83 -7.46 -17.41
N TYR A 19 12.20 -7.48 -18.59
CA TYR A 19 10.93 -8.16 -18.83
C TYR A 19 11.03 -9.69 -18.73
N LEU A 20 12.08 -10.30 -19.29
CA LEU A 20 12.33 -11.75 -19.21
C LEU A 20 12.67 -12.18 -17.78
N HIS A 21 13.43 -11.39 -17.05
CA HIS A 21 13.76 -11.69 -15.65
C HIS A 21 12.52 -11.52 -14.73
N LEU A 22 11.62 -10.57 -15.05
CA LEU A 22 10.37 -10.35 -14.33
C LEU A 22 9.26 -11.34 -14.72
N SER A 23 9.25 -11.89 -15.92
CA SER A 23 8.15 -12.76 -16.39
C SER A 23 8.29 -14.22 -15.97
N TRP A 24 9.48 -14.69 -15.66
CA TRP A 24 9.75 -16.13 -15.43
C TRP A 24 9.62 -16.60 -13.98
N GLY A 25 9.56 -15.69 -13.01
CA GLY A 25 9.48 -16.06 -11.59
C GLY A 25 8.35 -15.41 -10.78
N TRP A 26 7.59 -14.49 -11.37
CA TRP A 26 6.74 -13.56 -10.62
C TRP A 26 5.31 -14.05 -10.31
N GLU A 27 4.76 -14.92 -11.14
CA GLU A 27 3.35 -15.31 -11.02
C GLU A 27 2.98 -15.96 -9.66
N PRO A 28 3.69 -16.96 -9.14
CA PRO A 28 3.36 -17.51 -7.82
C PRO A 28 3.90 -16.66 -6.67
N GLY A 29 5.11 -16.07 -6.80
CA GLY A 29 5.77 -15.31 -5.74
C GLY A 29 5.10 -13.96 -5.44
N MET A 30 4.75 -13.19 -6.47
CA MET A 30 4.14 -11.85 -6.31
C MET A 30 2.83 -11.90 -5.52
N ARG A 31 1.97 -12.88 -5.80
CA ARG A 31 0.71 -13.06 -5.05
C ARG A 31 0.95 -13.20 -3.55
N TRP A 32 1.94 -14.03 -3.18
CA TRP A 32 2.25 -14.26 -1.77
C TRP A 32 2.84 -13.01 -1.10
N VAL A 33 3.68 -12.27 -1.81
CA VAL A 33 4.22 -10.98 -1.32
C VAL A 33 3.08 -10.00 -1.03
N LEU A 34 2.13 -9.85 -1.95
CA LEU A 34 0.97 -8.97 -1.75
C LEU A 34 0.08 -9.44 -0.59
N VAL A 35 -0.12 -10.76 -0.44
CA VAL A 35 -0.88 -11.31 0.69
C VAL A 35 -0.16 -11.05 2.02
N VAL A 36 1.15 -11.28 2.08
CA VAL A 36 1.96 -11.00 3.29
C VAL A 36 1.88 -9.52 3.67
N LEU A 37 2.03 -8.62 2.70
CA LEU A 37 1.89 -7.18 2.94
C LEU A 37 0.48 -6.82 3.45
N ALA A 38 -0.56 -7.43 2.90
CA ALA A 38 -1.93 -7.24 3.40
C ALA A 38 -2.08 -7.72 4.86
N VAL A 39 -1.48 -8.86 5.22
CA VAL A 39 -1.48 -9.38 6.59
C VAL A 39 -0.74 -8.41 7.54
N VAL A 40 0.40 -7.87 7.13
CA VAL A 40 1.13 -6.86 7.91
C VAL A 40 0.29 -5.60 8.10
N GLY A 41 -0.43 -5.15 7.06
CA GLY A 41 -1.36 -4.02 7.14
C GLY A 41 -2.52 -4.29 8.11
N ILE A 42 -3.10 -5.50 8.10
CA ILE A 42 -4.12 -5.92 9.07
C ILE A 42 -3.56 -5.87 10.49
N ALA A 43 -2.36 -6.39 10.71
CA ALA A 43 -1.73 -6.38 12.03
C ALA A 43 -1.50 -4.93 12.53
N ALA A 44 -0.97 -4.04 11.70
CA ALA A 44 -0.78 -2.63 12.04
C ALA A 44 -2.11 -1.94 12.38
N SER A 45 -3.15 -2.14 11.56
CA SER A 45 -4.49 -1.59 11.80
C SER A 45 -5.14 -2.17 13.07
N SER A 46 -4.91 -3.47 13.37
CA SER A 46 -5.43 -4.10 14.59
C SER A 46 -4.75 -3.55 15.84
N LEU A 47 -3.45 -3.25 15.78
CA LEU A 47 -2.73 -2.59 16.87
C LEU A 47 -3.22 -1.16 17.08
N ALA A 48 -3.46 -0.40 16.01
CA ALA A 48 -4.06 0.93 16.08
C ALA A 48 -5.48 0.89 16.69
N LEU A 49 -6.30 -0.12 16.32
CA LEU A 49 -7.61 -0.30 16.89
C LEU A 49 -7.54 -0.63 18.39
N ARG A 50 -6.56 -1.43 18.80
CA ARG A 50 -6.33 -1.72 20.22
C ARG A 50 -5.99 -0.45 21.00
N GLU A 51 -5.19 0.45 20.45
CA GLU A 51 -4.91 1.75 21.06
C GLU A 51 -6.15 2.64 21.17
N HIS A 52 -7.06 2.57 20.20
CA HIS A 52 -8.32 3.32 20.26
C HIS A 52 -9.22 2.95 21.46
N TYR A 53 -9.21 1.69 21.92
CA TYR A 53 -9.98 1.23 23.07
C TYR A 53 -9.18 1.17 24.37
N ARG A 54 -7.95 1.63 24.36
CA ARG A 54 -7.07 1.58 25.52
C ARG A 54 -7.32 2.79 26.43
N THR A 55 -7.37 2.55 27.73
CA THR A 55 -7.52 3.61 28.75
C THR A 55 -6.21 3.94 29.47
N ASP A 56 -5.20 3.08 29.34
CA ASP A 56 -3.88 3.24 29.94
C ASP A 56 -2.92 3.99 29.01
N THR A 57 -1.76 4.40 29.54
CA THR A 57 -0.67 5.00 28.73
C THR A 57 -0.29 4.08 27.58
N SER A 58 -0.27 4.63 26.36
CA SER A 58 0.08 3.90 25.15
C SER A 58 1.56 3.48 25.18
N PRO A 59 1.89 2.21 24.87
CA PRO A 59 3.27 1.76 24.74
C PRO A 59 4.01 2.43 23.54
N CYS A 60 3.27 3.10 22.68
CA CYS A 60 3.75 3.87 21.54
C CYS A 60 3.95 5.37 21.89
N SER A 61 3.63 5.79 23.13
CA SER A 61 3.92 7.13 23.64
C SER A 61 5.39 7.19 24.07
N ILE A 62 6.30 7.45 23.11
CA ILE A 62 7.75 7.40 23.31
C ILE A 62 8.29 8.80 23.65
N ASN A 63 7.75 9.84 23.05
CA ASN A 63 8.12 11.24 23.25
C ASN A 63 7.05 12.18 22.70
N ASP A 64 7.23 13.49 22.86
CA ASP A 64 6.27 14.53 22.45
C ASP A 64 5.91 14.51 20.95
N ARG A 65 6.64 13.76 20.13
CA ARG A 65 6.42 13.67 18.68
C ARG A 65 5.77 12.34 18.25
N TRP A 66 5.87 11.30 19.07
CA TRP A 66 5.35 9.97 18.78
C TRP A 66 4.37 9.52 19.87
N ASP A 67 3.08 9.65 19.60
CA ASP A 67 2.00 9.24 20.51
C ASP A 67 0.81 8.66 19.78
N CYS A 68 0.72 7.33 19.79
CA CYS A 68 -0.41 6.61 19.18
C CYS A 68 -1.73 6.85 19.93
N GLY A 69 -1.67 7.11 21.23
CA GLY A 69 -2.86 7.36 22.05
C GLY A 69 -3.57 8.64 21.59
N ILE A 70 -2.82 9.77 21.50
CA ILE A 70 -3.38 11.06 21.06
C ILE A 70 -4.02 10.90 19.67
N VAL A 71 -3.33 10.24 18.72
CA VAL A 71 -3.83 10.07 17.35
C VAL A 71 -5.10 9.23 17.33
N ASN A 72 -5.10 8.06 17.99
CA ASN A 72 -6.23 7.12 17.94
C ASN A 72 -7.44 7.54 18.79
N HIS A 73 -7.28 8.47 19.75
CA HIS A 73 -8.40 9.07 20.50
C HIS A 73 -8.85 10.42 19.91
N SER A 74 -8.20 10.92 18.85
CA SER A 74 -8.59 12.16 18.21
C SER A 74 -9.97 12.05 17.53
N PRO A 75 -10.68 13.17 17.33
CA PRO A 75 -11.92 13.16 16.54
C PRO A 75 -11.73 12.63 15.11
N TYR A 76 -10.52 12.74 14.57
CA TYR A 76 -10.13 12.27 13.22
C TYR A 76 -9.94 10.76 13.15
N ALA A 77 -9.79 10.07 14.29
CA ALA A 77 -9.73 8.62 14.35
C ALA A 77 -11.10 7.94 14.17
N MET A 78 -12.18 8.73 14.07
CA MET A 78 -13.52 8.25 13.84
C MET A 78 -14.07 8.78 12.52
N LEU A 79 -14.61 7.89 11.70
CA LEU A 79 -15.28 8.24 10.44
C LEU A 79 -16.69 7.66 10.46
N PHE A 80 -17.72 8.53 10.42
CA PHE A 80 -19.13 8.13 10.52
C PHE A 80 -19.45 7.23 11.72
N GLY A 81 -18.78 7.45 12.86
CA GLY A 81 -19.01 6.65 14.09
C GLY A 81 -18.24 5.32 14.11
N VAL A 82 -17.40 5.05 13.10
CA VAL A 82 -16.56 3.84 13.03
C VAL A 82 -15.08 4.24 13.18
N PRO A 83 -14.29 3.55 14.03
CA PRO A 83 -12.85 3.79 14.12
C PRO A 83 -12.18 3.56 12.76
N VAL A 84 -11.33 4.49 12.34
CA VAL A 84 -10.59 4.43 11.07
C VAL A 84 -9.74 3.15 10.98
N ALA A 85 -9.25 2.65 12.10
CA ALA A 85 -8.51 1.39 12.17
C ALA A 85 -9.34 0.18 11.69
N VAL A 86 -10.66 0.17 11.93
CA VAL A 86 -11.58 -0.88 11.42
C VAL A 86 -11.67 -0.81 9.89
N LEU A 87 -11.75 0.40 9.33
CA LEU A 87 -11.72 0.60 7.87
C LEU A 87 -10.39 0.13 7.28
N GLY A 88 -9.27 0.36 7.98
CA GLY A 88 -7.96 -0.17 7.62
C GLY A 88 -7.94 -1.71 7.54
N ILE A 89 -8.45 -2.39 8.58
CA ILE A 89 -8.55 -3.85 8.60
C ILE A 89 -9.39 -4.34 7.41
N ALA A 90 -10.57 -3.76 7.19
CA ALA A 90 -11.46 -4.14 6.09
C ALA A 90 -10.81 -3.90 4.72
N GLY A 91 -10.11 -2.78 4.56
CA GLY A 91 -9.38 -2.44 3.34
C GLY A 91 -8.27 -3.44 3.03
N TYR A 92 -7.44 -3.79 4.01
CA TYR A 92 -6.37 -4.79 3.82
C TYR A 92 -6.91 -6.20 3.61
N LEU A 93 -8.03 -6.58 4.25
CA LEU A 93 -8.71 -7.85 3.95
C LEU A 93 -9.18 -7.89 2.50
N LEU A 94 -9.80 -6.82 2.01
CA LEU A 94 -10.21 -6.69 0.61
C LEU A 94 -9.01 -6.83 -0.33
N LEU A 95 -7.90 -6.11 -0.06
CA LEU A 95 -6.68 -6.20 -0.87
C LEU A 95 -6.08 -7.60 -0.86
N GLY A 96 -6.07 -8.29 0.28
CA GLY A 96 -5.62 -9.67 0.40
C GLY A 96 -6.47 -10.64 -0.43
N VAL A 97 -7.79 -10.50 -0.39
CA VAL A 97 -8.71 -11.31 -1.21
C VAL A 97 -8.52 -11.04 -2.70
N LEU A 98 -8.36 -9.77 -3.10
CA LEU A 98 -8.13 -9.39 -4.49
C LEU A 98 -6.77 -9.91 -5.01
N ALA A 99 -5.73 -9.89 -4.17
CA ALA A 99 -4.43 -10.48 -4.47
C ALA A 99 -4.55 -12.00 -4.68
N PHE A 100 -5.28 -12.68 -3.78
CA PHE A 100 -5.52 -14.12 -3.89
C PHE A 100 -6.27 -14.48 -5.16
N ARG A 101 -7.25 -13.67 -5.56
CA ARG A 101 -8.05 -13.84 -6.79
C ARG A 101 -7.34 -13.33 -8.05
N LYS A 102 -6.13 -12.78 -7.96
CA LYS A 102 -5.36 -12.19 -9.07
C LYS A 102 -6.10 -11.04 -9.79
N ALA A 103 -7.01 -10.36 -9.10
CA ALA A 103 -7.80 -9.26 -9.64
C ALA A 103 -7.02 -7.93 -9.55
N TYR A 104 -5.81 -7.86 -10.13
CA TYR A 104 -4.85 -6.77 -9.93
C TYR A 104 -5.35 -5.39 -10.37
N ARG A 105 -6.24 -5.30 -11.37
CA ARG A 105 -6.81 -4.01 -11.80
C ARG A 105 -7.72 -3.42 -10.72
N LEU A 106 -8.62 -4.25 -10.18
CA LEU A 106 -9.52 -3.82 -9.09
C LEU A 106 -8.73 -3.56 -7.82
N MET A 107 -7.70 -4.39 -7.54
CA MET A 107 -6.78 -4.19 -6.44
C MET A 107 -6.03 -2.85 -6.54
N LEU A 108 -5.61 -2.44 -7.75
CA LEU A 108 -4.95 -1.15 -7.97
C LEU A 108 -5.88 0.01 -7.61
N VAL A 109 -7.13 -0.01 -8.03
CA VAL A 109 -8.12 1.02 -7.70
C VAL A 109 -8.34 1.10 -6.19
N ALA A 110 -8.52 -0.04 -5.53
CA ALA A 110 -8.69 -0.11 -4.07
C ALA A 110 -7.43 0.36 -3.33
N ALA A 111 -6.23 -0.01 -3.81
CA ALA A 111 -4.95 0.40 -3.22
C ALA A 111 -4.69 1.90 -3.36
N LEU A 112 -5.01 2.49 -4.52
CA LEU A 112 -4.92 3.94 -4.73
C LEU A 112 -5.87 4.71 -3.80
N GLY A 113 -7.10 4.21 -3.63
CA GLY A 113 -8.05 4.79 -2.67
C GLY A 113 -7.53 4.72 -1.22
N GLY A 114 -7.00 3.56 -0.82
CA GLY A 114 -6.39 3.36 0.49
C GLY A 114 -5.16 4.22 0.71
N LEU A 115 -4.30 4.35 -0.29
CA LEU A 115 -3.11 5.22 -0.24
C LEU A 115 -3.51 6.70 -0.09
N GLY A 116 -4.46 7.18 -0.89
CA GLY A 116 -4.96 8.56 -0.79
C GLY A 116 -5.54 8.86 0.58
N PHE A 117 -6.31 7.93 1.14
CA PHE A 117 -6.85 8.05 2.50
C PHE A 117 -5.75 8.03 3.57
N SER A 118 -4.75 7.16 3.46
CA SER A 118 -3.61 7.11 4.39
C SER A 118 -2.77 8.39 4.33
N LEU A 119 -2.57 8.97 3.15
CA LEU A 119 -1.88 10.26 3.00
C LEU A 119 -2.69 11.41 3.63
N TYR A 120 -4.00 11.40 3.49
CA TYR A 120 -4.87 12.37 4.15
C TYR A 120 -4.73 12.29 5.68
N LEU A 121 -4.73 11.09 6.27
CA LEU A 121 -4.52 10.91 7.70
C LEU A 121 -3.12 11.35 8.14
N ALA A 122 -2.08 11.02 7.39
CA ALA A 122 -0.71 11.47 7.66
C ALA A 122 -0.59 13.00 7.63
N HIS A 123 -1.34 13.67 6.74
CA HIS A 123 -1.42 15.13 6.73
C HIS A 123 -2.07 15.66 8.02
N ILE A 124 -3.14 15.03 8.51
CA ILE A 124 -3.79 15.42 9.78
C ILE A 124 -2.81 15.20 10.95
N GLU A 125 -2.12 14.07 11.03
CA GLU A 125 -1.13 13.79 12.06
C GLU A 125 -0.05 14.87 12.10
N SER A 126 0.49 15.25 10.93
CA SER A 126 1.60 16.20 10.84
C SER A 126 1.19 17.66 11.01
N ALA A 127 0.08 18.10 10.40
CA ALA A 127 -0.30 19.51 10.30
C ALA A 127 -1.31 19.94 11.37
N VAL A 128 -2.14 19.02 11.87
CA VAL A 128 -3.23 19.35 12.80
C VAL A 128 -2.90 18.87 14.22
N LEU A 129 -2.45 17.62 14.38
CA LEU A 129 -2.17 17.04 15.69
C LEU A 129 -0.73 17.33 16.15
N GLY A 130 0.22 17.50 15.22
CA GLY A 130 1.62 17.68 15.50
C GLY A 130 2.33 16.45 16.07
N VAL A 131 1.63 15.32 16.15
CA VAL A 131 2.13 14.03 16.67
C VAL A 131 1.88 12.91 15.67
N TRP A 132 2.76 11.91 15.67
CA TRP A 132 2.75 10.77 14.75
C TRP A 132 2.36 9.48 15.45
N CYS A 133 1.58 8.65 14.77
CA CYS A 133 1.29 7.29 15.19
C CYS A 133 2.18 6.29 14.43
N ILE A 134 2.99 5.49 15.16
CA ILE A 134 3.86 4.47 14.55
C ILE A 134 3.05 3.49 13.69
N TYR A 135 1.91 3.04 14.17
CA TYR A 135 1.06 2.10 13.42
C TYR A 135 0.50 2.70 12.13
N CYS A 136 0.17 4.02 12.14
CA CYS A 136 -0.27 4.73 10.96
C CYS A 136 0.86 4.87 9.93
N VAL A 137 2.08 5.18 10.38
CA VAL A 137 3.26 5.28 9.50
C VAL A 137 3.62 3.92 8.90
N ILE A 138 3.57 2.83 9.68
CA ILE A 138 3.76 1.46 9.16
C ILE A 138 2.69 1.14 8.12
N SER A 139 1.42 1.43 8.41
CA SER A 139 0.31 1.21 7.46
C SER A 139 0.49 2.01 6.18
N LEU A 140 0.89 3.29 6.27
CA LEU A 140 1.20 4.12 5.11
C LEU A 140 2.34 3.53 4.27
N GLY A 141 3.41 3.05 4.90
CA GLY A 141 4.52 2.37 4.23
C GLY A 141 4.05 1.11 3.50
N VAL A 142 3.27 0.27 4.17
CA VAL A 142 2.73 -0.98 3.59
C VAL A 142 1.83 -0.70 2.39
N ILE A 143 0.88 0.23 2.49
CA ILE A 143 -0.03 0.54 1.37
C ILE A 143 0.71 1.18 0.20
N SER A 144 1.75 1.98 0.46
CA SER A 144 2.60 2.58 -0.58
C SER A 144 3.35 1.51 -1.36
N VAL A 145 4.05 0.59 -0.67
CA VAL A 145 4.78 -0.51 -1.31
C VAL A 145 3.80 -1.41 -2.09
N LEU A 146 2.67 -1.75 -1.50
CA LEU A 146 1.65 -2.58 -2.11
C LEU A 146 1.10 -1.93 -3.39
N THR A 147 0.81 -0.63 -3.36
CA THR A 147 0.33 0.12 -4.54
C THR A 147 1.36 0.12 -5.66
N LEU A 148 2.64 0.35 -5.35
CA LEU A 148 3.73 0.33 -6.34
C LEU A 148 3.90 -1.05 -6.99
N LEU A 149 3.85 -2.12 -6.20
CA LEU A 149 3.95 -3.49 -6.70
C LEU A 149 2.77 -3.85 -7.62
N VAL A 150 1.54 -3.51 -7.22
CA VAL A 150 0.35 -3.78 -8.03
C VAL A 150 0.36 -2.93 -9.31
N LEU A 151 0.77 -1.66 -9.23
CA LEU A 151 0.93 -0.80 -10.40
C LEU A 151 1.91 -1.43 -11.40
N GLY A 152 3.07 -1.90 -10.94
CA GLY A 152 4.05 -2.60 -11.77
C GLY A 152 3.45 -3.82 -12.48
N THR A 153 2.70 -4.67 -11.75
CA THR A 153 2.05 -5.85 -12.35
C THR A 153 1.02 -5.48 -13.41
N VAL A 154 0.24 -4.42 -13.18
CA VAL A 154 -0.76 -3.95 -14.15
C VAL A 154 -0.10 -3.37 -15.40
N ILE A 155 0.95 -2.54 -15.26
CA ILE A 155 1.69 -1.97 -16.40
C ILE A 155 2.28 -3.10 -17.26
N VAL A 156 2.97 -4.07 -16.65
CA VAL A 156 3.55 -5.22 -17.36
C VAL A 156 2.46 -6.01 -18.10
N SER A 157 1.32 -6.24 -17.48
CA SER A 157 0.21 -6.96 -18.12
C SER A 157 -0.40 -6.22 -19.31
N LEU A 158 -0.43 -4.89 -19.28
CA LEU A 158 -0.90 -4.07 -20.40
C LEU A 158 0.09 -4.06 -21.56
N ALA A 159 1.38 -3.90 -21.27
CA ALA A 159 2.45 -3.91 -22.28
C ALA A 159 2.51 -5.24 -23.04
N SER A 160 2.31 -6.38 -22.33
CA SER A 160 2.29 -7.70 -22.96
C SER A 160 1.08 -7.92 -23.90
N ARG A 161 -0.05 -7.29 -23.61
CA ARG A 161 -1.24 -7.35 -24.47
C ARG A 161 -1.03 -6.57 -25.77
N SER A 162 -0.47 -5.36 -25.67
CA SER A 162 -0.19 -4.50 -26.85
C SER A 162 0.72 -5.18 -27.88
N ARG A 163 1.71 -5.97 -27.42
CA ARG A 163 2.62 -6.70 -28.33
C ARG A 163 1.98 -7.90 -29.04
N LYS A 164 0.88 -8.47 -28.50
CA LYS A 164 0.20 -9.60 -29.13
C LYS A 164 -0.80 -9.19 -30.22
N THR A 165 -1.14 -7.90 -30.28
CA THR A 165 -2.10 -7.34 -31.23
C THR A 165 -1.43 -6.58 -32.40
N ALA A 166 -0.12 -6.40 -32.35
CA ALA A 166 0.71 -5.84 -33.43
C ALA A 166 1.46 -6.94 -34.17
#